data_4556483dd299eb755a60620cf1a29037
#
_entry.id   4556483dd299eb755a60620cf1a29037
#
_cell.length_a   1.000
_cell.length_b   1.000
_cell.length_c   1.000
_cell.angle_alpha   90.00
_cell.angle_beta   90.00
_cell.angle_gamma   90.00
#
_symmetry.space_group_name_H-M   'P 1'
#
loop_
_entity.id
_entity.type
_entity.pdbx_description
1 polymer ?
#
loop_
_entity_poly.entity_id
_entity_poly.type
_entity_poly.pdbx_seq_one_letter_code
_entity_poly.pdbx_strand_id
1 'polypeptide(L)'
;MTDLRKDLEAWCRSYVTAFESYDAEAIAAHWTFPALTTQAGRSFTFKSEEHFAKNTGLLLGFYKAQNVARVERRVVDLLKMSPDAVSMTVQDRMLDAEGNEIAAWQAAYIIQRVVGHWKAVAAVADGEVEAWASRGTPLGG
;
A
#
# COMPACT_ATOMS: atom_id res chain seq x y z
N MET A 1 -18.06 -20.63 0.23
CA MET A 1 -16.72 -20.52 -0.40
C MET A 1 -16.46 -19.08 -0.83
N THR A 2 -15.41 -18.46 -0.32
CA THR A 2 -15.10 -17.08 -0.66
C THR A 2 -14.32 -17.01 -1.97
N ASP A 3 -14.62 -15.98 -2.76
CA ASP A 3 -13.89 -15.67 -3.97
C ASP A 3 -12.66 -14.84 -3.56
N LEU A 4 -11.46 -15.38 -3.75
CA LEU A 4 -10.22 -14.74 -3.36
C LEU A 4 -10.08 -13.33 -3.94
N ARG A 5 -10.40 -13.17 -5.23
CA ARG A 5 -10.28 -11.85 -5.88
C ARG A 5 -11.22 -10.84 -5.23
N LYS A 6 -12.45 -11.23 -4.95
CA LYS A 6 -13.42 -10.33 -4.29
C LYS A 6 -12.96 -9.97 -2.88
N ASP A 7 -12.40 -10.94 -2.15
CA ASP A 7 -11.89 -10.69 -0.80
C ASP A 7 -10.75 -9.67 -0.82
N LEU A 8 -9.83 -9.83 -1.78
CA LEU A 8 -8.67 -8.93 -1.85
C LEU A 8 -9.04 -7.57 -2.47
N GLU A 9 -10.01 -7.52 -3.36
CA GLU A 9 -10.55 -6.25 -3.83
C GLU A 9 -11.23 -5.48 -2.68
N ALA A 10 -11.93 -6.19 -1.80
CA ALA A 10 -12.52 -5.57 -0.60
C ALA A 10 -11.43 -5.07 0.35
N TRP A 11 -10.36 -5.86 0.52
CA TRP A 11 -9.19 -5.44 1.31
C TRP A 11 -8.59 -4.15 0.73
N CYS A 12 -8.44 -4.09 -0.59
CA CYS A 12 -7.91 -2.90 -1.28
C CYS A 12 -8.81 -1.68 -1.07
N ARG A 13 -10.14 -1.84 -1.16
CA ARG A 13 -11.06 -0.72 -0.94
C ARG A 13 -10.93 -0.17 0.49
N SER A 14 -10.83 -1.05 1.47
CA SER A 14 -10.64 -0.67 2.85
C SER A 14 -9.31 0.06 3.05
N TYR A 15 -8.26 -0.44 2.44
CA TYR A 15 -6.92 0.15 2.51
C TYR A 15 -6.88 1.54 1.88
N VAL A 16 -7.48 1.68 0.69
CA VAL A 16 -7.57 2.96 -0.03
C VAL A 16 -8.36 3.98 0.80
N THR A 17 -9.46 3.58 1.41
CA THR A 17 -10.25 4.46 2.27
C THR A 17 -9.41 5.00 3.44
N ALA A 18 -8.56 4.14 4.03
CA ALA A 18 -7.67 4.57 5.10
C ALA A 18 -6.66 5.61 4.61
N PHE A 19 -6.11 5.45 3.40
CA PHE A 19 -5.21 6.44 2.81
C PHE A 19 -5.91 7.75 2.50
N GLU A 20 -7.09 7.70 1.90
CA GLU A 20 -7.85 8.91 1.57
C GLU A 20 -8.29 9.68 2.82
N SER A 21 -8.44 8.98 3.95
CA SER A 21 -8.76 9.57 5.25
C SER A 21 -7.52 10.08 5.99
N TYR A 22 -6.34 9.84 5.45
CA TYR A 22 -5.06 10.20 6.09
C TYR A 22 -4.96 9.61 7.51
N ASP A 23 -5.37 8.36 7.65
CA ASP A 23 -5.44 7.66 8.94
C ASP A 23 -4.34 6.57 9.01
N ALA A 24 -3.20 6.95 9.59
CA ALA A 24 -2.04 6.06 9.67
C ALA A 24 -2.33 4.78 10.47
N GLU A 25 -3.12 4.88 11.52
CA GLU A 25 -3.46 3.72 12.34
C GLU A 25 -4.35 2.74 11.59
N ALA A 26 -5.32 3.25 10.83
CA ALA A 26 -6.18 2.42 10.01
C ALA A 26 -5.39 1.72 8.91
N ILE A 27 -4.40 2.42 8.31
CA ILE A 27 -3.51 1.81 7.33
C ILE A 27 -2.72 0.67 7.98
N ALA A 28 -2.10 0.92 9.14
CA ALA A 28 -1.31 -0.07 9.86
C ALA A 28 -2.14 -1.28 10.28
N ALA A 29 -3.43 -1.09 10.54
CA ALA A 29 -4.34 -2.19 10.91
C ALA A 29 -4.53 -3.22 9.78
N HIS A 30 -4.18 -2.87 8.54
CA HIS A 30 -4.23 -3.78 7.40
C HIS A 30 -2.97 -4.66 7.29
N TRP A 31 -2.01 -4.47 8.19
CA TRP A 31 -0.72 -5.17 8.17
C TRP A 31 -0.58 -6.10 9.37
N THR A 32 0.31 -7.08 9.24
CA THR A 32 0.73 -7.93 10.36
C THR A 32 2.24 -7.80 10.54
N PHE A 33 2.73 -7.98 11.77
CA PHE A 33 4.11 -7.65 12.12
C PHE A 33 4.84 -8.86 12.70
N PRO A 34 6.17 -8.96 12.48
CA PRO A 34 7.02 -8.01 11.77
C PRO A 34 6.69 -7.96 10.28
N ALA A 35 6.83 -6.78 9.68
CA ALA A 35 6.55 -6.54 8.28
C ALA A 35 7.79 -6.01 7.57
N LEU A 36 7.81 -6.15 6.25
CA LEU A 36 8.95 -5.78 5.42
C LEU A 36 8.49 -4.95 4.22
N THR A 37 9.21 -3.87 3.93
CA THR A 37 9.05 -3.19 2.64
C THR A 37 10.41 -3.16 1.93
N THR A 38 10.40 -3.26 0.61
CA THR A 38 11.61 -3.14 -0.20
C THR A 38 11.43 -2.03 -1.22
N GLN A 39 12.50 -1.29 -1.46
CA GLN A 39 12.52 -0.26 -2.49
C GLN A 39 13.96 0.02 -2.93
N ALA A 40 14.21 -0.01 -4.22
CA ALA A 40 15.49 0.33 -4.83
C ALA A 40 16.67 -0.44 -4.22
N GLY A 41 16.50 -1.75 -4.00
CA GLY A 41 17.54 -2.61 -3.45
C GLY A 41 17.75 -2.50 -1.94
N ARG A 42 16.87 -1.78 -1.24
CA ARG A 42 16.94 -1.58 0.22
C ARG A 42 15.74 -2.24 0.88
N SER A 43 15.95 -2.72 2.11
CA SER A 43 14.89 -3.36 2.90
C SER A 43 14.64 -2.59 4.19
N PHE A 44 13.38 -2.46 4.55
CA PHE A 44 12.97 -1.79 5.79
C PHE A 44 12.09 -2.75 6.56
N THR A 45 12.43 -3.00 7.83
CA THR A 45 11.69 -3.90 8.69
C THR A 45 10.93 -3.10 9.76
N PHE A 46 9.67 -3.45 9.94
CA PHE A 46 8.81 -2.84 10.95
C PHE A 46 8.44 -3.93 11.96
N LYS A 47 8.84 -3.74 13.21
CA LYS A 47 8.65 -4.75 14.26
C LYS A 47 7.25 -4.68 14.87
N SER A 48 6.61 -3.51 14.83
CA SER A 48 5.33 -3.29 15.50
C SER A 48 4.41 -2.41 14.68
N GLU A 49 3.12 -2.51 14.97
CA GLU A 49 2.10 -1.67 14.37
C GLU A 49 2.37 -0.19 14.67
N GLU A 50 2.80 0.14 15.88
CA GLU A 50 3.12 1.50 16.28
C GLU A 50 4.25 2.08 15.44
N HIS A 51 5.33 1.33 15.25
CA HIS A 51 6.46 1.76 14.42
C HIS A 51 6.02 1.99 12.97
N PHE A 52 5.22 1.07 12.44
CA PHE A 52 4.70 1.18 11.07
C PHE A 52 3.79 2.42 10.92
N ALA A 53 2.88 2.64 11.87
CA ALA A 53 1.97 3.78 11.83
C ALA A 53 2.73 5.12 11.87
N LYS A 54 3.79 5.19 12.67
CA LYS A 54 4.62 6.38 12.75
C LYS A 54 5.29 6.68 11.40
N ASN A 55 5.86 5.66 10.78
CA ASN A 55 6.49 5.80 9.46
C ASN A 55 5.44 6.17 8.39
N THR A 56 4.27 5.56 8.45
CA THR A 56 3.17 5.84 7.53
C THR A 56 2.71 7.30 7.68
N GLY A 57 2.72 7.83 8.90
CA GLY A 57 2.40 9.23 9.13
C GLY A 57 3.29 10.19 8.35
N LEU A 58 4.58 9.85 8.23
CA LEU A 58 5.51 10.64 7.43
C LEU A 58 5.15 10.57 5.94
N LEU A 59 4.80 9.39 5.45
CA LEU A 59 4.36 9.21 4.06
C LEU A 59 3.10 10.02 3.79
N LEU A 60 2.14 9.99 4.70
CA LEU A 60 0.90 10.76 4.56
C LEU A 60 1.16 12.26 4.53
N GLY A 61 2.13 12.74 5.30
CA GLY A 61 2.56 14.14 5.24
C GLY A 61 3.08 14.49 3.86
N PHE A 62 3.85 13.60 3.25
CA PHE A 62 4.34 13.77 1.89
C PHE A 62 3.18 13.82 0.89
N TYR A 63 2.21 12.89 0.98
CA TYR A 63 1.05 12.87 0.10
C TYR A 63 0.24 14.16 0.22
N LYS A 64 0.06 14.65 1.44
CA LYS A 64 -0.65 15.89 1.69
C LYS A 64 0.03 17.08 1.01
N ALA A 65 1.36 17.12 1.06
CA ALA A 65 2.15 18.16 0.39
C ALA A 65 2.02 18.08 -1.14
N GLN A 66 1.71 16.90 -1.68
CA GLN A 66 1.51 16.71 -3.11
C GLN A 66 0.04 16.88 -3.53
N ASN A 67 -0.85 17.25 -2.60
CA ASN A 67 -2.28 17.48 -2.85
C ASN A 67 -3.04 16.21 -3.25
N VAL A 68 -2.63 15.06 -2.73
CA VAL A 68 -3.35 13.80 -2.98
C VAL A 68 -4.69 13.84 -2.25
N ALA A 69 -5.79 13.77 -3.00
CA ALA A 69 -7.14 13.77 -2.45
C ALA A 69 -7.83 12.43 -2.63
N ARG A 70 -7.48 11.69 -3.68
CA ARG A 70 -8.09 10.40 -3.99
C ARG A 70 -7.03 9.40 -4.42
N VAL A 71 -7.30 8.14 -4.13
CA VAL A 71 -6.45 7.02 -4.52
C VAL A 71 -7.31 6.00 -5.27
N GLU A 72 -6.87 5.61 -6.46
CA GLU A 72 -7.51 4.53 -7.20
C GLU A 72 -6.57 3.35 -7.24
N ARG A 73 -7.07 2.18 -6.88
CA ARG A 73 -6.28 0.95 -6.89
C ARG A 73 -7.02 -0.13 -7.64
N ARG A 74 -6.33 -0.77 -8.58
CA ARG A 74 -6.86 -1.89 -9.34
C ARG A 74 -5.96 -3.10 -9.13
N VAL A 75 -6.57 -4.26 -8.84
CA VAL A 75 -5.83 -5.51 -8.74
C VAL A 75 -5.49 -5.97 -10.15
N VAL A 76 -4.19 -6.07 -10.44
CA VAL A 76 -3.68 -6.47 -11.76
C VAL A 76 -3.49 -7.97 -11.82
N ASP A 77 -2.93 -8.55 -10.76
CA ASP A 77 -2.59 -9.97 -10.75
C ASP A 77 -2.65 -10.52 -9.34
N LEU A 78 -3.02 -11.79 -9.23
CA LEU A 78 -3.07 -12.54 -7.97
C LEU A 78 -2.42 -13.89 -8.20
N LEU A 79 -1.45 -14.24 -7.34
CA LEU A 79 -0.85 -15.56 -7.35
C LEU A 79 -1.06 -16.19 -5.97
N LYS A 80 -1.92 -17.19 -5.91
CA LYS A 80 -2.13 -17.95 -4.69
C LYS A 80 -0.92 -18.85 -4.48
N MET A 81 -0.15 -18.57 -3.43
CA MET A 81 1.07 -19.31 -3.13
C MET A 81 0.82 -20.46 -2.15
N SER A 82 -0.20 -20.31 -1.30
CA SER A 82 -0.65 -21.32 -0.35
C SER A 82 -2.08 -20.97 0.06
N PRO A 83 -2.78 -21.82 0.84
CA PRO A 83 -4.10 -21.44 1.34
C PRO A 83 -4.13 -20.13 2.13
N ASP A 84 -3.01 -19.75 2.73
CA ASP A 84 -2.95 -18.59 3.63
C ASP A 84 -2.02 -17.49 3.14
N ALA A 85 -1.49 -17.57 1.92
CA ALA A 85 -0.58 -16.55 1.39
C ALA A 85 -0.79 -16.31 -0.09
N VAL A 86 -0.84 -15.02 -0.47
CA VAL A 86 -1.09 -14.58 -1.84
C VAL A 86 -0.10 -13.47 -2.19
N SER A 87 0.42 -13.50 -3.41
CA SER A 87 1.12 -12.37 -4.00
C SER A 87 0.10 -11.57 -4.80
N MET A 88 0.02 -10.27 -4.53
CA MET A 88 -0.94 -9.39 -5.21
C MET A 88 -0.21 -8.21 -5.84
N THR A 89 -0.40 -8.02 -7.15
CA THR A 89 0.10 -6.85 -7.86
C THR A 89 -1.06 -5.90 -8.10
N VAL A 90 -0.82 -4.62 -7.84
CA VAL A 90 -1.84 -3.57 -8.01
C VAL A 90 -1.32 -2.44 -8.86
N GLN A 91 -2.22 -1.73 -9.53
CA GLN A 91 -1.96 -0.48 -10.21
C GLN A 91 -2.60 0.63 -9.38
N ASP A 92 -1.77 1.57 -8.93
CA ASP A 92 -2.21 2.70 -8.11
C ASP A 92 -2.16 3.98 -8.93
N ARG A 93 -3.16 4.86 -8.70
CA ARG A 93 -3.19 6.21 -9.23
C ARG A 93 -3.50 7.17 -8.10
N MET A 94 -2.69 8.20 -7.95
CA MET A 94 -2.91 9.27 -6.98
C MET A 94 -3.52 10.45 -7.70
N LEU A 95 -4.66 10.94 -7.23
CA LEU A 95 -5.42 12.00 -7.88
C LEU A 95 -5.58 13.20 -6.94
N ASP A 96 -5.62 14.41 -7.53
CA ASP A 96 -5.93 15.61 -6.76
C ASP A 96 -7.45 15.80 -6.62
N ALA A 97 -7.87 16.88 -5.97
CA ALA A 97 -9.29 17.13 -5.71
C ALA A 97 -10.11 17.34 -6.99
N GLU A 98 -9.48 17.74 -8.08
CA GLU A 98 -10.12 17.95 -9.39
C GLU A 98 -10.13 16.66 -10.22
N GLY A 99 -9.55 15.56 -9.71
CA GLY A 99 -9.49 14.30 -10.41
C GLY A 99 -8.33 14.15 -11.37
N ASN A 100 -7.36 15.06 -11.32
CA ASN A 100 -6.17 14.98 -12.17
C ASN A 100 -5.18 13.99 -11.58
N GLU A 101 -4.55 13.19 -12.44
CA GLU A 101 -3.53 12.24 -12.00
C GLU A 101 -2.25 12.98 -11.61
N ILE A 102 -1.80 12.73 -10.38
CA ILE A 102 -0.55 13.28 -9.86
C ILE A 102 0.60 12.31 -10.13
N ALA A 103 0.38 11.03 -9.85
CA ALA A 103 1.37 9.98 -10.04
C ALA A 103 0.67 8.63 -10.13
N ALA A 104 1.30 7.67 -10.80
CA ALA A 104 0.78 6.31 -10.93
C ALA A 104 1.95 5.33 -10.94
N TRP A 105 1.72 4.13 -10.39
CA TRP A 105 2.74 3.09 -10.36
C TRP A 105 2.10 1.72 -10.10
N GLN A 106 2.90 0.66 -10.32
CA GLN A 106 2.52 -0.66 -9.86
C GLN A 106 3.26 -0.98 -8.57
N ALA A 107 2.59 -1.68 -7.68
CA ALA A 107 3.16 -2.17 -6.43
C ALA A 107 2.78 -3.63 -6.25
N ALA A 108 3.54 -4.34 -5.45
CA ALA A 108 3.25 -5.73 -5.14
C ALA A 108 3.25 -5.94 -3.63
N TYR A 109 2.38 -6.83 -3.17
CA TYR A 109 2.22 -7.15 -1.76
C TYR A 109 2.24 -8.66 -1.57
N ILE A 110 2.76 -9.09 -0.43
CA ILE A 110 2.50 -10.43 0.09
C ILE A 110 1.40 -10.26 1.14
N ILE A 111 0.27 -10.90 0.90
CA ILE A 111 -0.90 -10.84 1.78
C ILE A 111 -1.04 -12.21 2.46
N GLN A 112 -1.18 -12.19 3.76
CA GLN A 112 -1.24 -13.41 4.57
C GLN A 112 -2.55 -13.46 5.34
N ARG A 113 -3.14 -14.65 5.47
CA ARG A 113 -4.33 -14.82 6.30
C ARG A 113 -3.91 -15.04 7.75
N VAL A 114 -4.35 -14.14 8.63
CA VAL A 114 -4.02 -14.17 10.05
C VAL A 114 -5.32 -14.19 10.84
N VAL A 115 -5.60 -15.28 11.54
CA VAL A 115 -6.82 -15.49 12.32
C VAL A 115 -8.07 -15.12 11.50
N GLY A 116 -8.13 -15.65 10.27
CA GLY A 116 -9.28 -15.44 9.37
C GLY A 116 -9.32 -14.09 8.65
N HIS A 117 -8.32 -13.23 8.85
CA HIS A 117 -8.26 -11.91 8.22
C HIS A 117 -7.06 -11.78 7.30
N TRP A 118 -7.25 -11.17 6.14
CA TRP A 118 -6.15 -10.88 5.24
C TRP A 118 -5.36 -9.67 5.74
N LYS A 119 -4.04 -9.82 5.82
CA LYS A 119 -3.12 -8.77 6.29
C LYS A 119 -1.89 -8.75 5.38
N ALA A 120 -1.40 -7.57 5.05
CA ALA A 120 -0.14 -7.46 4.34
C ALA A 120 1.03 -7.75 5.28
N VAL A 121 2.07 -8.41 4.79
CA VAL A 121 3.29 -8.68 5.54
C VAL A 121 4.52 -8.13 4.83
N ALA A 122 4.42 -7.91 3.51
CA ALA A 122 5.51 -7.34 2.74
C ALA A 122 4.97 -6.52 1.57
N ALA A 123 5.72 -5.51 1.15
CA ALA A 123 5.41 -4.71 -0.03
C ALA A 123 6.68 -4.39 -0.80
N VAL A 124 6.56 -4.36 -2.14
CA VAL A 124 7.62 -3.92 -3.05
C VAL A 124 7.19 -2.55 -3.55
N ALA A 125 7.92 -1.50 -3.17
CA ALA A 125 7.55 -0.10 -3.40
C ALA A 125 8.43 0.60 -4.44
N ASP A 126 9.18 -0.15 -5.25
CA ASP A 126 10.09 0.42 -6.25
C ASP A 126 9.36 1.34 -7.23
N GLY A 127 8.19 0.90 -7.70
CA GLY A 127 7.41 1.67 -8.66
C GLY A 127 6.99 3.03 -8.11
N GLU A 128 6.60 3.07 -6.85
CA GLU A 128 6.21 4.33 -6.19
C GLU A 128 7.39 5.28 -6.08
N VAL A 129 8.53 4.78 -5.62
CA VAL A 129 9.74 5.59 -5.47
C VAL A 129 10.14 6.21 -6.81
N GLU A 130 10.12 5.40 -7.86
CA GLU A 130 10.47 5.85 -9.22
C GLU A 130 9.47 6.90 -9.74
N ALA A 131 8.18 6.68 -9.52
CA ALA A 131 7.14 7.59 -9.99
C ALA A 131 7.29 8.98 -9.37
N TRP A 132 7.52 9.06 -8.06
CA TRP A 132 7.70 10.35 -7.40
C TRP A 132 9.01 11.02 -7.82
N ALA A 133 10.10 10.26 -7.97
CA ALA A 133 11.38 10.79 -8.44
C ALA A 133 11.25 11.36 -9.86
N SER A 134 10.55 10.66 -10.75
CA SER A 134 10.35 11.10 -12.14
C SER A 134 9.55 12.40 -12.21
N ARG A 135 8.67 12.62 -11.23
CA ARG A 135 7.89 13.85 -11.13
C ARG A 135 8.72 15.04 -10.61
N GLY A 136 9.92 14.79 -10.09
CA GLY A 136 10.74 15.82 -9.47
C GLY A 136 10.43 16.04 -7.98
N THR A 137 9.66 15.15 -7.37
CA THR A 137 9.28 15.22 -5.94
C THR A 137 9.64 13.88 -5.28
N PRO A 138 10.95 13.58 -5.10
CA PRO A 138 11.35 12.27 -4.59
C PRO A 138 10.86 12.01 -3.17
N LEU A 139 10.45 10.77 -2.93
CA LEU A 139 10.01 10.30 -1.62
C LEU A 139 11.19 10.28 -0.64
N GLY A 140 10.98 10.88 0.54
CA GLY A 140 12.00 10.88 1.59
C GLY A 140 13.23 11.72 1.30
N GLY A 141 13.12 12.54 0.24
CA GLY A 141 14.24 13.37 -0.24
C GLY A 141 14.36 14.71 0.45
#